data_3845638e70ea61600502888f36c2726f
#
_entry.id   3845638e70ea61600502888f36c2726f
#
_cell.length_a   1.000
_cell.length_b   1.000
_cell.length_c   1.000
_cell.angle_alpha   90.00
_cell.angle_beta   90.00
_cell.angle_gamma   90.00
#
_symmetry.space_group_name_H-M   'P 1'
#
loop_
_entity.id
_entity.type
_entity.pdbx_description
1 polymer ?
#
loop_
_entity_poly.entity_id
_entity_poly.type
_entity_poly.pdbx_seq_one_letter_code
_entity_poly.pdbx_strand_id
1 'polypeptide(L)'
;MKRTAFLSEPRKHKALKFVLENFISILPEEWDIQINHGTKNIDYIKKIVDESEIISKANSNGRFLLYNLGVENMTHEGESDLLRTEEFWDNVDGDLLLKFECDTMLCPNSEYKISQFEKYDYIGGYWGAQLYLPLEDLYPTLKPGGAYAPPYNGPQVLPMNGALSIRNKEVMLDLVKNHFDEYLAAGKPYSEDYFFSEYVTKPTTRDVITFGIDNGYISPLDMKAPFGIHKPWANKGGAWGDIKLVCEGVEDLYYLQGVEE
;
A
#
# COMPACT_ATOMS: atom_id res chain seq x y z
N MET A 1 -7.09 -19.53 6.50
CA MET A 1 -6.33 -18.52 5.76
C MET A 1 -5.77 -17.56 6.78
N LYS A 2 -4.45 -17.51 6.91
CA LYS A 2 -3.74 -16.59 7.80
C LYS A 2 -3.64 -15.23 7.16
N ARG A 3 -3.81 -14.16 7.94
CA ARG A 3 -3.79 -12.76 7.47
C ARG A 3 -2.65 -11.99 8.12
N THR A 4 -1.86 -11.28 7.33
CA THR A 4 -0.74 -10.50 7.84
C THR A 4 -0.63 -9.17 7.11
N ALA A 5 -0.61 -8.07 7.85
CA ALA A 5 -0.19 -6.79 7.32
C ALA A 5 1.33 -6.65 7.49
N PHE A 6 2.06 -6.33 6.43
CA PHE A 6 3.51 -6.24 6.48
C PHE A 6 4.07 -4.92 5.96
N LEU A 7 5.17 -4.52 6.53
CA LEU A 7 5.93 -3.32 6.20
C LEU A 7 7.41 -3.69 6.07
N SER A 8 8.08 -3.24 5.00
CA SER A 8 9.53 -3.36 4.83
C SER A 8 10.19 -1.99 5.05
N GLU A 9 10.69 -1.75 6.27
CA GLU A 9 11.33 -0.48 6.63
C GLU A 9 12.64 -0.71 7.39
N PRO A 10 13.79 -0.69 6.71
CA PRO A 10 15.09 -0.89 7.36
C PRO A 10 15.62 0.33 8.11
N ARG A 11 15.00 1.50 7.97
CA ARG A 11 15.45 2.76 8.56
C ARG A 11 14.73 3.06 9.88
N LYS A 12 15.25 4.02 10.64
CA LYS A 12 14.57 4.61 11.82
C LYS A 12 13.61 5.70 11.36
N HIS A 13 12.48 5.31 10.77
CA HIS A 13 11.53 6.25 10.21
C HIS A 13 10.64 6.88 11.29
N LYS A 14 10.49 8.23 11.28
CA LYS A 14 9.75 8.97 12.32
C LYS A 14 8.26 8.58 12.39
N ALA A 15 7.65 8.28 11.24
CA ALA A 15 6.24 7.91 11.18
C ALA A 15 5.97 6.44 11.59
N LEU A 16 7.00 5.59 11.77
CA LEU A 16 6.82 4.15 11.98
C LEU A 16 5.88 3.86 13.16
N LYS A 17 6.05 4.54 14.31
CA LYS A 17 5.18 4.34 15.48
C LYS A 17 3.72 4.68 15.15
N PHE A 18 3.48 5.86 14.57
CA PHE A 18 2.15 6.33 14.20
C PHE A 18 1.44 5.35 13.25
N VAL A 19 2.15 4.93 12.19
CA VAL A 19 1.61 4.01 11.19
C VAL A 19 1.27 2.65 11.81
N LEU A 20 2.14 2.10 12.65
CA LEU A 20 1.87 0.83 13.35
C LEU A 20 0.65 0.92 14.28
N GLU A 21 0.55 1.99 15.07
CA GLU A 21 -0.61 2.23 15.95
C GLU A 21 -1.90 2.34 15.14
N ASN A 22 -1.87 3.03 14.00
CA ASN A 22 -3.01 3.16 13.10
C ASN A 22 -3.47 1.80 12.55
N PHE A 23 -2.55 1.02 11.97
CA PHE A 23 -2.89 -0.28 11.38
C PHE A 23 -3.38 -1.28 12.43
N ILE A 24 -2.71 -1.37 13.58
CA ILE A 24 -3.11 -2.27 14.68
C ILE A 24 -4.49 -1.91 15.23
N SER A 25 -4.82 -0.62 15.30
CA SER A 25 -6.09 -0.14 15.84
C SER A 25 -7.28 -0.38 14.91
N ILE A 26 -7.05 -0.37 13.60
CA ILE A 26 -8.12 -0.42 12.59
C ILE A 26 -8.32 -1.82 12.02
N LEU A 27 -7.24 -2.58 11.86
CA LEU A 27 -7.33 -3.95 11.37
C LEU A 27 -7.98 -4.87 12.41
N PRO A 28 -8.84 -5.81 11.98
CA PRO A 28 -9.38 -6.85 12.86
C PRO A 28 -8.27 -7.65 13.57
N GLU A 29 -8.58 -8.21 14.75
CA GLU A 29 -7.59 -8.92 15.58
C GLU A 29 -7.01 -10.19 14.93
N GLU A 30 -7.64 -10.74 13.92
CA GLU A 30 -7.12 -11.86 13.12
C GLU A 30 -6.02 -11.48 12.13
N TRP A 31 -5.67 -10.19 12.00
CA TRP A 31 -4.54 -9.72 11.22
C TRP A 31 -3.29 -9.59 12.09
N ASP A 32 -2.25 -10.35 11.77
CA ASP A 32 -0.92 -10.15 12.33
C ASP A 32 -0.24 -8.93 11.70
N ILE A 33 0.76 -8.38 12.38
CA ILE A 33 1.60 -7.28 11.86
C ILE A 33 3.03 -7.79 11.77
N GLN A 34 3.61 -7.80 10.58
CA GLN A 34 5.02 -8.16 10.37
C GLN A 34 5.83 -6.94 9.95
N ILE A 35 6.94 -6.70 10.67
CA ILE A 35 7.93 -5.70 10.26
C ILE A 35 9.16 -6.43 9.73
N ASN A 36 9.42 -6.19 8.44
CA ASN A 36 10.67 -6.57 7.82
C ASN A 36 11.68 -5.44 8.06
N HIS A 37 12.54 -5.63 9.05
CA HIS A 37 13.43 -4.59 9.56
C HIS A 37 14.86 -4.73 9.03
N GLY A 38 15.61 -3.64 9.12
CA GLY A 38 17.03 -3.63 8.77
C GLY A 38 17.93 -4.06 9.92
N THR A 39 19.24 -4.10 9.65
CA THR A 39 20.26 -4.50 10.63
C THR A 39 20.47 -3.47 11.75
N LYS A 40 20.12 -2.20 11.54
CA LYS A 40 20.42 -1.09 12.46
C LYS A 40 19.22 -0.46 13.16
N ASN A 41 17.99 -0.90 12.86
CA ASN A 41 16.80 -0.27 13.45
C ASN A 41 16.03 -1.13 14.45
N ILE A 42 16.49 -2.34 14.75
CA ILE A 42 15.81 -3.25 15.69
C ILE A 42 15.61 -2.64 17.09
N ASP A 43 16.61 -1.94 17.64
CA ASP A 43 16.49 -1.30 18.96
C ASP A 43 15.50 -0.13 18.93
N TYR A 44 15.38 0.57 17.79
CA TYR A 44 14.37 1.59 17.60
C TYR A 44 12.97 0.98 17.58
N ILE A 45 12.78 -0.17 16.91
CA ILE A 45 11.50 -0.88 16.90
C ILE A 45 11.14 -1.38 18.30
N LYS A 46 12.06 -1.97 19.04
CA LYS A 46 11.85 -2.38 20.45
C LYS A 46 11.41 -1.20 21.31
N LYS A 47 12.07 -0.04 21.17
CA LYS A 47 11.68 1.19 21.86
C LYS A 47 10.25 1.61 21.51
N ILE A 48 9.84 1.55 20.23
CA ILE A 48 8.46 1.83 19.81
C ILE A 48 7.47 0.87 20.49
N VAL A 49 7.79 -0.42 20.56
CA VAL A 49 6.95 -1.42 21.25
C VAL A 49 6.79 -1.07 22.72
N ASP A 50 7.87 -0.70 23.40
CA ASP A 50 7.85 -0.36 24.83
C ASP A 50 7.10 0.96 25.12
N GLU A 51 7.12 1.90 24.19
CA GLU A 51 6.48 3.23 24.31
C GLU A 51 5.02 3.27 23.85
N SER A 52 4.50 2.20 23.26
CA SER A 52 3.13 2.15 22.74
C SER A 52 2.34 1.01 23.40
N GLU A 53 1.30 1.35 24.14
CA GLU A 53 0.40 0.37 24.74
C GLU A 53 -0.27 -0.53 23.69
N ILE A 54 -0.66 0.05 22.55
CA ILE A 54 -1.32 -0.66 21.45
C ILE A 54 -0.38 -1.68 20.83
N ILE A 55 0.86 -1.27 20.50
CA ILE A 55 1.85 -2.16 19.88
C ILE A 55 2.33 -3.21 20.88
N SER A 56 2.56 -2.82 22.14
CA SER A 56 2.95 -3.72 23.22
C SER A 56 1.90 -4.82 23.44
N LYS A 57 0.61 -4.45 23.43
CA LYS A 57 -0.49 -5.42 23.51
C LYS A 57 -0.50 -6.38 22.33
N ALA A 58 -0.34 -5.89 21.10
CA ALA A 58 -0.27 -6.73 19.91
C ALA A 58 0.93 -7.70 19.97
N ASN A 59 2.09 -7.22 20.42
CA ASN A 59 3.29 -8.04 20.65
C ASN A 59 3.05 -9.12 21.71
N SER A 60 2.46 -8.77 22.86
CA SER A 60 2.15 -9.72 23.93
C SER A 60 1.15 -10.81 23.51
N ASN A 61 0.28 -10.50 22.56
CA ASN A 61 -0.69 -11.44 21.99
C ASN A 61 -0.12 -12.27 20.83
N GLY A 62 1.18 -12.14 20.52
CA GLY A 62 1.83 -12.87 19.43
C GLY A 62 1.46 -12.40 18.03
N ARG A 63 0.80 -11.23 17.89
CA ARG A 63 0.39 -10.64 16.61
C ARG A 63 1.46 -9.75 15.96
N PHE A 64 2.59 -9.54 16.61
CA PHE A 64 3.66 -8.67 16.14
C PHE A 64 4.91 -9.48 15.82
N LEU A 65 5.24 -9.56 14.54
CA LEU A 65 6.29 -10.39 13.98
C LEU A 65 7.44 -9.53 13.47
N LEU A 66 8.67 -10.02 13.63
CA LEU A 66 9.87 -9.32 13.17
C LEU A 66 10.67 -10.24 12.24
N TYR A 67 11.05 -9.70 11.08
CA TYR A 67 11.94 -10.38 10.14
C TYR A 67 13.11 -9.44 9.76
N ASN A 68 14.34 -9.94 9.82
CA ASN A 68 15.52 -9.16 9.48
C ASN A 68 15.88 -9.31 8.00
N LEU A 69 15.79 -8.22 7.24
CA LEU A 69 16.14 -8.15 5.82
C LEU A 69 17.64 -8.27 5.54
N GLY A 70 18.50 -8.17 6.56
CA GLY A 70 19.95 -8.21 6.38
C GLY A 70 20.57 -6.96 5.77
N VAL A 71 19.79 -5.90 5.55
CA VAL A 71 20.24 -4.63 4.95
C VAL A 71 20.15 -3.46 5.94
N GLU A 72 20.91 -2.39 5.72
CA GLU A 72 20.86 -1.18 6.54
C GLU A 72 19.85 -0.15 6.01
N ASN A 73 19.66 -0.14 4.70
CA ASN A 73 18.76 0.75 3.99
C ASN A 73 18.28 0.06 2.71
N MET A 74 17.19 0.55 2.16
CA MET A 74 16.61 0.04 0.93
C MET A 74 16.10 1.20 0.08
N THR A 75 16.39 1.18 -1.21
CA THR A 75 15.80 2.10 -2.19
C THR A 75 14.45 1.57 -2.65
N HIS A 76 13.67 2.40 -3.30
CA HIS A 76 12.41 1.97 -3.93
C HIS A 76 12.64 0.85 -4.97
N GLU A 77 13.74 0.94 -5.76
CA GLU A 77 14.12 -0.14 -6.69
C GLU A 77 14.49 -1.41 -5.94
N GLY A 78 15.25 -1.29 -4.84
CA GLY A 78 15.61 -2.43 -3.99
C GLY A 78 14.42 -3.11 -3.34
N GLU A 79 13.37 -2.37 -2.98
CA GLU A 79 12.11 -2.98 -2.52
C GLU A 79 11.38 -3.68 -3.66
N SER A 80 11.32 -3.07 -4.84
CA SER A 80 10.75 -3.71 -6.03
C SER A 80 11.49 -4.99 -6.40
N ASP A 81 12.83 -5.00 -6.28
CA ASP A 81 13.64 -6.21 -6.48
C ASP A 81 13.30 -7.30 -5.46
N LEU A 82 13.22 -6.92 -4.18
CA LEU A 82 12.90 -7.83 -3.09
C LEU A 82 11.53 -8.51 -3.30
N LEU A 83 10.50 -7.74 -3.63
CA LEU A 83 9.13 -8.22 -3.86
C LEU A 83 8.98 -9.13 -5.09
N ARG A 84 10.00 -9.22 -5.93
CA ARG A 84 10.07 -10.10 -7.10
C ARG A 84 10.92 -11.34 -6.88
N THR A 85 11.29 -11.64 -5.63
CA THR A 85 12.04 -12.86 -5.27
C THR A 85 11.13 -13.86 -4.56
N GLU A 86 11.33 -15.14 -4.85
CA GLU A 86 10.64 -16.23 -4.12
C GLU A 86 10.99 -16.19 -2.64
N GLU A 87 12.27 -15.95 -2.30
CA GLU A 87 12.76 -15.88 -0.93
C GLU A 87 11.99 -14.88 -0.08
N PHE A 88 11.63 -13.73 -0.63
CA PHE A 88 10.82 -12.74 0.09
C PHE A 88 9.45 -13.31 0.49
N TRP A 89 8.74 -13.89 -0.48
CA TRP A 89 7.41 -14.43 -0.22
C TRP A 89 7.43 -15.62 0.73
N ASP A 90 8.48 -16.43 0.71
CA ASP A 90 8.65 -17.54 1.67
C ASP A 90 8.81 -17.03 3.11
N ASN A 91 9.41 -15.84 3.30
CA ASN A 91 9.66 -15.24 4.61
C ASN A 91 8.54 -14.32 5.14
N VAL A 92 7.59 -13.90 4.29
CA VAL A 92 6.40 -13.18 4.76
C VAL A 92 5.39 -14.19 5.27
N ASP A 93 5.04 -14.07 6.54
CA ASP A 93 4.09 -14.97 7.19
C ASP A 93 2.64 -14.59 6.84
N GLY A 94 1.84 -15.52 6.39
CA GLY A 94 0.44 -15.32 6.01
C GLY A 94 0.10 -15.79 4.60
N ASP A 95 -1.18 -16.03 4.36
CA ASP A 95 -1.73 -16.42 3.04
C ASP A 95 -2.27 -15.21 2.30
N LEU A 96 -2.99 -14.34 3.02
CA LEU A 96 -3.51 -13.06 2.56
C LEU A 96 -2.74 -11.94 3.23
N LEU A 97 -2.16 -11.06 2.44
CA LEU A 97 -1.22 -10.05 2.88
C LEU A 97 -1.77 -8.64 2.61
N LEU A 98 -1.52 -7.71 3.54
CA LEU A 98 -1.70 -6.27 3.33
C LEU A 98 -0.33 -5.61 3.42
N LYS A 99 0.24 -5.22 2.27
CA LYS A 99 1.46 -4.38 2.26
C LYS A 99 1.08 -2.96 2.66
N PHE A 100 1.95 -2.33 3.45
CA PHE A 100 1.86 -0.90 3.77
C PHE A 100 3.26 -0.29 3.95
N GLU A 101 3.35 1.04 3.91
CA GLU A 101 4.61 1.80 4.03
C GLU A 101 4.49 2.89 5.10
N CYS A 102 5.60 3.54 5.45
CA CYS A 102 5.62 4.59 6.48
C CYS A 102 4.90 5.89 6.08
N ASP A 103 4.46 6.02 4.83
CA ASP A 103 3.67 7.14 4.30
C ASP A 103 2.25 6.72 3.89
N THR A 104 1.79 5.58 4.42
CA THR A 104 0.42 5.09 4.31
C THR A 104 -0.32 5.16 5.63
N MET A 105 -1.63 5.26 5.60
CA MET A 105 -2.49 5.01 6.75
C MET A 105 -3.86 4.49 6.33
N LEU A 106 -4.53 3.80 7.23
CA LEU A 106 -5.95 3.49 7.14
C LEU A 106 -6.76 4.66 7.69
N CYS A 107 -7.85 5.02 7.02
CA CYS A 107 -8.70 6.12 7.49
C CYS A 107 -9.60 5.64 8.65
N PRO A 108 -9.45 6.16 9.88
CA PRO A 108 -10.16 5.64 11.05
C PRO A 108 -11.69 5.72 10.94
N ASN A 109 -12.16 6.75 10.27
CA ASN A 109 -13.58 7.03 10.04
C ASN A 109 -14.13 6.46 8.73
N SER A 110 -13.38 5.57 8.05
CA SER A 110 -13.85 4.91 6.84
C SER A 110 -15.02 3.95 7.14
N GLU A 111 -16.05 3.99 6.30
CA GLU A 111 -17.11 2.97 6.30
C GLU A 111 -16.67 1.66 5.62
N TYR A 112 -15.61 1.71 4.80
CA TYR A 112 -15.07 0.55 4.11
C TYR A 112 -14.21 -0.28 5.07
N LYS A 113 -14.34 -1.62 4.96
CA LYS A 113 -13.59 -2.57 5.80
C LYS A 113 -12.74 -3.46 4.92
N ILE A 114 -11.61 -3.91 5.43
CA ILE A 114 -10.66 -4.75 4.69
C ILE A 114 -11.33 -5.99 4.09
N SER A 115 -12.29 -6.59 4.78
CA SER A 115 -13.03 -7.78 4.32
C SER A 115 -13.77 -7.59 2.98
N GLN A 116 -14.08 -6.36 2.59
CA GLN A 116 -14.70 -6.08 1.29
C GLN A 116 -13.74 -6.28 0.12
N PHE A 117 -12.43 -6.24 0.39
CA PHE A 117 -11.36 -6.29 -0.60
C PHE A 117 -10.60 -7.62 -0.60
N GLU A 118 -10.77 -8.47 0.40
CA GLU A 118 -10.10 -9.79 0.53
C GLU A 118 -10.40 -10.77 -0.61
N LYS A 119 -11.39 -10.48 -1.45
CA LYS A 119 -11.76 -11.27 -2.62
C LYS A 119 -10.79 -11.12 -3.80
N TYR A 120 -9.88 -10.13 -3.76
CA TYR A 120 -8.95 -9.85 -4.83
C TYR A 120 -7.59 -10.50 -4.56
N ASP A 121 -6.99 -11.07 -5.60
CA ASP A 121 -5.62 -11.56 -5.55
C ASP A 121 -4.60 -10.43 -5.41
N TYR A 122 -4.92 -9.26 -6.00
CA TYR A 122 -4.19 -8.03 -5.83
C TYR A 122 -5.15 -6.83 -5.99
N ILE A 123 -5.13 -5.94 -5.03
CA ILE A 123 -5.73 -4.62 -5.12
C ILE A 123 -4.83 -3.61 -4.42
N GLY A 124 -4.53 -2.51 -5.09
CA GLY A 124 -3.72 -1.41 -4.57
C GLY A 124 -4.44 -0.07 -4.67
N GLY A 125 -3.81 0.98 -4.16
CA GLY A 125 -4.36 2.32 -4.21
C GLY A 125 -4.52 2.86 -5.63
N TYR A 126 -5.50 3.73 -5.83
CA TYR A 126 -5.72 4.43 -7.09
C TYR A 126 -4.58 5.41 -7.40
N TRP A 127 -3.85 5.13 -8.46
CA TRP A 127 -2.70 5.92 -8.90
C TRP A 127 -3.04 6.85 -10.09
N GLY A 128 -4.08 7.62 -9.97
CA GLY A 128 -4.57 8.76 -10.76
C GLY A 128 -4.28 8.84 -12.24
N ALA A 129 -3.06 9.09 -12.61
CA ALA A 129 -2.71 9.55 -13.97
C ALA A 129 -2.68 8.46 -15.06
N GLN A 130 -2.77 7.18 -14.68
CA GLN A 130 -2.61 6.06 -15.63
C GLN A 130 -3.86 5.16 -15.72
N LEU A 131 -4.91 5.51 -15.01
CA LEU A 131 -6.17 4.80 -15.07
C LEU A 131 -6.99 5.24 -16.27
N TYR A 132 -6.89 4.48 -17.34
CA TYR A 132 -7.83 4.53 -18.46
C TYR A 132 -9.12 3.76 -18.13
N LEU A 133 -9.64 3.95 -16.94
CA LEU A 133 -10.96 3.46 -16.61
C LEU A 133 -11.97 4.50 -17.08
N PRO A 134 -13.16 4.08 -17.48
CA PRO A 134 -14.24 5.02 -17.78
C PRO A 134 -14.64 5.72 -16.47
N LEU A 135 -13.86 6.75 -16.11
CA LEU A 135 -14.21 7.65 -15.00
C LEU A 135 -15.57 8.32 -15.26
N GLU A 136 -16.01 8.34 -16.51
CA GLU A 136 -17.33 8.81 -16.91
C GLU A 136 -18.45 8.06 -16.16
N ASP A 137 -18.27 6.78 -15.86
CA ASP A 137 -19.25 5.98 -15.11
C ASP A 137 -19.32 6.40 -13.62
N LEU A 138 -18.23 6.96 -13.08
CA LEU A 138 -18.16 7.43 -11.69
C LEU A 138 -18.36 8.94 -11.58
N TYR A 139 -17.85 9.68 -12.55
CA TYR A 139 -17.89 11.14 -12.62
C TYR A 139 -18.26 11.58 -14.06
N PRO A 140 -19.55 11.65 -14.41
CA PRO A 140 -20.00 12.00 -15.77
C PRO A 140 -19.49 13.34 -16.27
N THR A 141 -18.99 14.20 -15.38
CA THR A 141 -18.45 15.53 -15.71
C THR A 141 -16.94 15.56 -15.96
N LEU A 142 -16.23 14.46 -15.65
CA LEU A 142 -14.80 14.37 -15.93
C LEU A 142 -14.57 14.04 -17.39
N LYS A 143 -13.92 14.97 -18.11
CA LYS A 143 -13.50 14.72 -19.50
C LYS A 143 -12.30 13.77 -19.49
N PRO A 144 -12.27 12.73 -20.35
CA PRO A 144 -11.09 11.94 -20.59
C PRO A 144 -9.93 12.83 -21.03
N GLY A 145 -8.75 12.67 -20.46
CA GLY A 145 -7.56 13.36 -20.93
C GLY A 145 -7.20 14.63 -20.16
N GLY A 146 -7.19 14.57 -18.84
CA GLY A 146 -6.36 15.49 -18.05
C GLY A 146 -4.91 15.45 -18.57
N ALA A 147 -4.17 16.56 -18.50
CA ALA A 147 -2.91 16.85 -19.18
C ALA A 147 -1.73 15.86 -18.95
N TYR A 148 -1.96 14.71 -18.37
CA TYR A 148 -0.96 13.70 -18.03
C TYR A 148 -1.23 12.30 -18.60
N ALA A 149 -2.19 12.11 -19.47
CA ALA A 149 -2.33 10.85 -20.18
C ALA A 149 -1.33 10.82 -21.36
N PRO A 150 -0.19 10.11 -21.28
CA PRO A 150 0.62 9.89 -22.46
C PRO A 150 -0.20 9.08 -23.47
N PRO A 151 0.00 9.27 -24.79
CA PRO A 151 -0.65 8.47 -25.81
C PRO A 151 -0.05 7.05 -25.78
N TYR A 152 -0.56 6.18 -24.93
CA TYR A 152 -0.16 4.78 -24.87
C TYR A 152 -1.12 3.96 -25.75
N ASN A 153 -0.58 3.40 -26.85
CA ASN A 153 -1.33 2.62 -27.85
C ASN A 153 -1.31 1.11 -27.55
N GLY A 154 -0.91 0.68 -26.34
CA GLY A 154 -0.86 -0.73 -25.95
C GLY A 154 -2.10 -1.18 -25.18
N PRO A 155 -2.22 -2.49 -24.85
CA PRO A 155 -3.24 -2.98 -23.95
C PRO A 155 -3.11 -2.28 -22.61
N GLN A 156 -4.20 -1.68 -22.15
CA GLN A 156 -4.19 -0.84 -20.96
C GLN A 156 -4.16 -1.72 -19.72
N VAL A 157 -3.01 -1.79 -19.08
CA VAL A 157 -2.88 -2.33 -17.73
C VAL A 157 -3.25 -1.22 -16.76
N LEU A 158 -4.08 -1.56 -15.78
CA LEU A 158 -4.38 -0.69 -14.66
C LEU A 158 -3.32 -0.91 -13.58
N PRO A 159 -2.24 -0.13 -13.50
CA PRO A 159 -1.34 -0.26 -12.39
C PRO A 159 -2.04 0.28 -11.15
N MET A 160 -2.15 -0.58 -10.15
CA MET A 160 -2.59 -0.21 -8.81
C MET A 160 -1.33 -0.05 -7.96
N ASN A 161 -1.23 1.07 -7.23
CA ASN A 161 -0.04 1.34 -6.43
C ASN A 161 0.21 0.27 -5.38
N GLY A 162 1.45 -0.17 -5.26
CA GLY A 162 1.86 -1.25 -4.38
C GLY A 162 2.07 -0.86 -2.92
N ALA A 163 2.21 0.44 -2.60
CA ALA A 163 2.55 0.93 -1.26
C ALA A 163 1.47 0.61 -0.21
N LEU A 164 0.19 0.67 -0.60
CA LEU A 164 -0.93 0.13 0.16
C LEU A 164 -1.66 -0.86 -0.73
N SER A 165 -1.50 -2.17 -0.46
CA SER A 165 -2.08 -3.20 -1.34
C SER A 165 -2.38 -4.50 -0.62
N ILE A 166 -3.52 -5.13 -0.97
CA ILE A 166 -3.79 -6.53 -0.61
C ILE A 166 -3.15 -7.43 -1.66
N ARG A 167 -2.59 -8.56 -1.22
CA ARG A 167 -1.89 -9.54 -2.04
C ARG A 167 -2.19 -10.97 -1.57
N ASN A 168 -2.63 -11.82 -2.47
CA ASN A 168 -2.68 -13.26 -2.24
C ASN A 168 -1.27 -13.83 -2.42
N LYS A 169 -0.66 -14.34 -1.36
CA LYS A 169 0.73 -14.80 -1.35
C LYS A 169 0.99 -15.89 -2.40
N GLU A 170 0.11 -16.88 -2.50
CA GLU A 170 0.27 -17.99 -3.45
C GLU A 170 0.28 -17.49 -4.90
N VAL A 171 -0.63 -16.55 -5.21
CA VAL A 171 -0.70 -15.95 -6.55
C VAL A 171 0.54 -15.10 -6.83
N MET A 172 0.98 -14.25 -5.87
CA MET A 172 2.20 -13.44 -6.07
C MET A 172 3.43 -14.31 -6.32
N LEU A 173 3.57 -15.39 -5.55
CA LEU A 173 4.68 -16.34 -5.69
C LEU A 173 4.63 -17.07 -7.03
N ASP A 174 3.46 -17.51 -7.47
CA ASP A 174 3.28 -18.15 -8.78
C ASP A 174 3.66 -17.20 -9.93
N LEU A 175 3.24 -15.94 -9.86
CA LEU A 175 3.57 -14.91 -10.85
C LEU A 175 5.09 -14.69 -10.93
N VAL A 176 5.76 -14.57 -9.79
CA VAL A 176 7.22 -14.40 -9.74
C VAL A 176 7.92 -15.59 -10.39
N LYS A 177 7.51 -16.82 -10.08
CA LYS A 177 8.11 -18.04 -10.61
C LYS A 177 7.92 -18.24 -12.11
N ASN A 178 6.74 -17.91 -12.63
CA ASN A 178 6.33 -18.35 -13.96
C ASN A 178 6.24 -17.23 -15.00
N HIS A 179 6.21 -15.96 -14.59
CA HIS A 179 5.93 -14.84 -15.50
C HIS A 179 6.96 -13.71 -15.46
N PHE A 180 7.80 -13.63 -14.41
CA PHE A 180 8.67 -12.46 -14.22
C PHE A 180 9.73 -12.33 -15.32
N ASP A 181 10.38 -13.42 -15.71
CA ASP A 181 11.41 -13.39 -16.76
C ASP A 181 10.83 -12.99 -18.12
N GLU A 182 9.64 -13.50 -18.47
CA GLU A 182 8.93 -13.12 -19.69
C GLU A 182 8.54 -11.64 -19.68
N TYR A 183 8.05 -11.16 -18.55
CA TYR A 183 7.69 -9.76 -18.35
C TYR A 183 8.87 -8.82 -18.60
N LEU A 184 10.04 -9.13 -18.04
CA LEU A 184 11.26 -8.35 -18.27
C LEU A 184 11.75 -8.43 -19.72
N ALA A 185 11.73 -9.63 -20.33
CA ALA A 185 12.13 -9.82 -21.72
C ALA A 185 11.25 -9.04 -22.70
N ALA A 186 10.00 -8.76 -22.33
CA ALA A 186 9.08 -7.92 -23.10
C ALA A 186 9.37 -6.41 -22.97
N GLY A 187 10.39 -6.01 -22.19
CA GLY A 187 10.77 -4.60 -22.01
C GLY A 187 9.74 -3.76 -21.24
N LYS A 188 8.94 -4.40 -20.39
CA LYS A 188 7.89 -3.75 -19.60
C LYS A 188 8.45 -2.96 -18.40
N PRO A 189 7.65 -2.06 -17.78
CA PRO A 189 8.10 -1.26 -16.66
C PRO A 189 8.66 -2.09 -15.52
N TYR A 190 9.77 -1.65 -14.94
CA TYR A 190 10.51 -2.41 -13.91
C TYR A 190 9.82 -2.41 -12.53
N SER A 191 8.82 -1.55 -12.29
CA SER A 191 8.10 -1.48 -11.00
C SER A 191 7.27 -2.73 -10.72
N GLU A 192 7.28 -3.21 -9.48
CA GLU A 192 6.60 -4.44 -9.05
C GLU A 192 5.08 -4.33 -9.14
N ASP A 193 4.54 -3.15 -8.91
CA ASP A 193 3.10 -2.88 -8.98
C ASP A 193 2.55 -2.99 -10.41
N TYR A 194 3.31 -2.59 -11.43
CA TYR A 194 2.98 -2.85 -12.83
C TYR A 194 2.99 -4.35 -13.14
N PHE A 195 4.02 -5.06 -12.67
CA PHE A 195 4.13 -6.49 -12.89
C PHE A 195 2.94 -7.24 -12.31
N PHE A 196 2.67 -7.09 -11.01
CA PHE A 196 1.55 -7.81 -10.37
C PHE A 196 0.20 -7.36 -10.92
N SER A 197 0.01 -6.07 -11.17
CA SER A 197 -1.23 -5.58 -11.76
C SER A 197 -1.54 -6.17 -13.13
N GLU A 198 -0.55 -6.58 -13.90
CA GLU A 198 -0.78 -7.08 -15.26
C GLU A 198 -1.49 -8.44 -15.29
N TYR A 199 -1.12 -9.33 -14.38
CA TYR A 199 -1.50 -10.74 -14.43
C TYR A 199 -2.72 -11.12 -13.58
N VAL A 200 -3.20 -10.23 -12.73
CA VAL A 200 -4.35 -10.51 -11.86
C VAL A 200 -5.68 -10.06 -12.45
N THR A 201 -6.77 -10.64 -11.96
CA THR A 201 -8.12 -10.16 -12.26
C THR A 201 -8.29 -8.73 -11.76
N LYS A 202 -8.71 -7.83 -12.64
CA LYS A 202 -8.83 -6.40 -12.31
C LYS A 202 -10.00 -6.14 -11.38
N PRO A 203 -9.78 -5.45 -10.25
CA PRO A 203 -10.85 -4.89 -9.44
C PRO A 203 -11.65 -3.84 -10.26
N THR A 204 -12.87 -3.55 -9.79
CA THR A 204 -13.61 -2.41 -10.35
C THR A 204 -12.93 -1.09 -9.97
N THR A 205 -13.08 -0.05 -10.79
CA THR A 205 -12.56 1.29 -10.46
C THR A 205 -13.07 1.76 -9.11
N ARG A 206 -14.35 1.54 -8.84
CA ARG A 206 -14.95 1.90 -7.56
C ARG A 206 -14.24 1.22 -6.40
N ASP A 207 -13.99 -0.10 -6.49
CA ASP A 207 -13.29 -0.84 -5.44
C ASP A 207 -11.86 -0.32 -5.25
N VAL A 208 -11.13 0.02 -6.32
CA VAL A 208 -9.78 0.59 -6.22
C VAL A 208 -9.79 1.94 -5.52
N ILE A 209 -10.70 2.87 -5.89
CA ILE A 209 -10.78 4.20 -5.27
C ILE A 209 -11.23 4.10 -3.80
N THR A 210 -12.17 3.19 -3.49
CA THR A 210 -12.64 3.02 -2.12
C THR A 210 -11.68 2.23 -1.25
N PHE A 211 -10.84 1.37 -1.85
CA PHE A 211 -9.72 0.72 -1.16
C PHE A 211 -8.64 1.73 -0.79
N GLY A 212 -8.16 2.52 -1.77
CA GLY A 212 -7.09 3.46 -1.45
C GLY A 212 -6.90 4.56 -2.48
N ILE A 213 -6.51 5.74 -2.01
CA ILE A 213 -6.12 6.87 -2.85
C ILE A 213 -4.62 7.08 -2.72
N ASP A 214 -3.94 7.09 -3.86
CA ASP A 214 -2.51 7.31 -3.96
C ASP A 214 -2.19 8.71 -4.51
N ASN A 215 -1.15 9.35 -3.96
CA ASN A 215 -0.61 10.64 -4.41
C ASN A 215 -1.62 11.80 -4.50
N GLY A 216 -2.86 11.65 -4.05
CA GLY A 216 -3.87 12.70 -4.05
C GLY A 216 -4.32 13.17 -5.44
N TYR A 217 -4.28 12.29 -6.43
CA TYR A 217 -4.73 12.64 -7.80
C TYR A 217 -6.25 12.73 -7.95
N ILE A 218 -7.00 12.11 -7.09
CA ILE A 218 -8.46 12.08 -7.15
C ILE A 218 -9.07 12.36 -5.77
N SER A 219 -10.17 13.08 -5.76
CA SER A 219 -10.97 13.28 -4.54
C SER A 219 -11.64 11.98 -4.10
N PRO A 220 -11.83 11.80 -2.78
CA PRO A 220 -12.56 10.67 -2.24
C PRO A 220 -13.96 10.55 -2.86
N LEU A 221 -14.34 9.33 -3.24
CA LEU A 221 -15.63 9.06 -3.86
C LEU A 221 -16.76 9.46 -2.91
N ASP A 222 -17.73 10.25 -3.41
CA ASP A 222 -18.86 10.78 -2.63
C ASP A 222 -18.42 11.53 -1.35
N MET A 223 -17.22 12.09 -1.32
CA MET A 223 -16.60 12.73 -0.14
C MET A 223 -16.59 11.82 1.11
N LYS A 224 -16.41 10.51 0.90
CA LYS A 224 -16.28 9.51 1.95
C LYS A 224 -14.83 9.05 2.07
N ALA A 225 -14.37 8.86 3.31
CA ALA A 225 -13.03 8.36 3.55
C ALA A 225 -12.83 6.99 2.86
N PRO A 226 -11.78 6.80 2.02
CA PRO A 226 -11.41 5.49 1.52
C PRO A 226 -10.98 4.58 2.67
N PHE A 227 -10.79 3.27 2.44
CA PHE A 227 -10.24 2.39 3.46
C PHE A 227 -8.84 2.85 3.89
N GLY A 228 -7.98 3.26 2.93
CA GLY A 228 -6.68 3.82 3.25
C GLY A 228 -6.17 4.82 2.22
N ILE A 229 -5.01 5.38 2.51
CA ILE A 229 -4.34 6.38 1.67
C ILE A 229 -2.83 6.12 1.65
N HIS A 230 -2.19 6.51 0.55
CA HIS A 230 -0.74 6.58 0.43
C HIS A 230 -0.35 7.96 -0.09
N LYS A 231 0.52 8.66 0.66
CA LYS A 231 1.22 9.89 0.23
C LYS A 231 0.31 10.93 -0.45
N PRO A 232 -0.89 11.20 0.08
CA PRO A 232 -1.91 12.01 -0.61
C PRO A 232 -1.50 13.47 -0.83
N TRP A 233 -0.45 13.93 -0.16
CA TRP A 233 0.17 15.25 -0.30
C TRP A 233 1.13 15.36 -1.49
N ALA A 234 1.49 14.28 -2.16
CA ALA A 234 2.43 14.30 -3.29
C ALA A 234 1.93 15.19 -4.44
N ASN A 235 0.60 15.29 -4.61
CA ASN A 235 -0.04 16.23 -5.52
C ASN A 235 -0.84 17.28 -4.74
N LYS A 236 -0.16 18.30 -4.20
CA LYS A 236 -0.81 19.38 -3.41
C LYS A 236 -1.88 20.16 -4.17
N GLY A 237 -1.84 20.18 -5.50
CA GLY A 237 -2.85 20.81 -6.37
C GLY A 237 -4.07 19.93 -6.67
N GLY A 238 -4.07 18.67 -6.21
CA GLY A 238 -5.14 17.70 -6.40
C GLY A 238 -6.11 17.62 -5.22
N ALA A 239 -6.41 16.39 -4.82
CA ALA A 239 -7.42 16.09 -3.81
C ALA A 239 -6.93 16.22 -2.34
N TRP A 240 -5.74 16.77 -2.08
CA TRP A 240 -5.20 16.88 -0.72
C TRP A 240 -6.16 17.57 0.25
N GLY A 241 -6.80 18.67 -0.18
CA GLY A 241 -7.79 19.37 0.63
C GLY A 241 -8.99 18.50 1.01
N ASP A 242 -9.53 17.77 0.05
CA ASP A 242 -10.68 16.87 0.25
C ASP A 242 -10.32 15.68 1.14
N ILE A 243 -9.13 15.11 0.97
CA ILE A 243 -8.65 13.98 1.77
C ILE A 243 -8.48 14.39 3.24
N LYS A 244 -7.97 15.59 3.52
CA LYS A 244 -7.88 16.13 4.89
C LYS A 244 -9.23 16.23 5.58
N LEU A 245 -10.28 16.52 4.83
CA LEU A 245 -11.63 16.65 5.39
C LEU A 245 -12.23 15.28 5.77
N VAL A 246 -11.82 14.21 5.12
CA VAL A 246 -12.48 12.91 5.26
C VAL A 246 -11.63 11.84 5.95
N CYS A 247 -10.30 11.93 5.93
CA CYS A 247 -9.41 10.95 6.56
C CYS A 247 -8.76 11.56 7.81
N GLU A 248 -9.33 11.28 8.96
CA GLU A 248 -8.86 11.80 10.25
C GLU A 248 -7.43 11.35 10.55
N GLY A 249 -6.56 12.28 11.00
CA GLY A 249 -5.17 12.01 11.35
C GLY A 249 -4.19 12.09 10.17
N VAL A 250 -4.64 12.35 8.95
CA VAL A 250 -3.74 12.41 7.78
C VAL A 250 -2.71 13.55 7.87
N GLU A 251 -3.05 14.65 8.53
CA GLU A 251 -2.12 15.77 8.73
C GLU A 251 -0.99 15.39 9.71
N ASP A 252 -1.27 14.58 10.73
CA ASP A 252 -0.24 14.08 11.64
C ASP A 252 0.77 13.20 10.88
N LEU A 253 0.27 12.32 10.01
CA LEU A 253 1.14 11.52 9.14
C LEU A 253 1.99 12.41 8.23
N TYR A 254 1.40 13.44 7.63
CA TYR A 254 2.11 14.40 6.76
C TYR A 254 3.28 15.08 7.48
N TYR A 255 3.06 15.59 8.68
CA TYR A 255 4.12 16.24 9.48
C TYR A 255 5.24 15.28 9.88
N LEU A 256 4.91 14.01 10.12
CA LEU A 256 5.89 12.98 10.45
C LEU A 256 6.80 12.59 9.27
N GLN A 257 6.42 12.92 8.04
CA GLN A 257 7.29 12.73 6.87
C GLN A 257 8.41 13.77 6.78
N GLY A 258 8.36 14.84 7.57
CA GLY A 258 9.33 15.93 7.52
C GLY A 258 9.21 16.77 6.24
N VAL A 259 8.05 16.79 5.62
CA VAL A 259 7.73 17.65 4.47
C VAL A 259 7.48 19.05 5.00
N GLU A 260 8.35 20.01 4.65
CA GLU A 260 8.14 21.44 4.95
C GLU A 260 7.04 22.01 4.04
N GLU A 261 6.22 22.94 4.57
CA GLU A 261 5.12 23.60 3.84
C GLU A 261 5.60 24.42 2.62
#